data_c5f37298cb7ffb5df56e658c1c9de052
#
_entry.id   c5f37298cb7ffb5df56e658c1c9de052
#
_cell.length_a   1.000
_cell.length_b   1.000
_cell.length_c   1.000
_cell.angle_alpha   90.00
_cell.angle_beta   90.00
_cell.angle_gamma   90.00
#
_symmetry.space_group_name_H-M   'P 1'
#
loop_
_entity.id
_entity.type
_entity.pdbx_description
1 polymer ?
#
loop_
_entity_poly.entity_id
_entity_poly.type
_entity_poly.pdbx_seq_one_letter_code
_entity_poly.pdbx_strand_id
1 'polypeptide(L)'
;MKSNQKNLLPLFALLFFAALAALTSCRKDPHEVIELLSNSEATEIIEDAVASRTAGFTAPTVDAAALVETYLNSCGTPGDTSINKTKSSGVATYDYTFGMDWLVTCSNLGVPQSANVGIAGNGDFASPHWTGTEATIGDLTFTGLSPQEAAYTVNGSYDLAGNLTGSLRNVSPSFDCTVALELTNLTMDKSTYKITGGGGTATVTASTANGQTKTLNGTLVFNGNGSATVTVNGHEHTFQWQ
;
A
#
# COMPACT_ATOMS: atom_id res chain seq x y z
N MET A 1 63.32 27.99 60.79
CA MET A 1 62.90 27.28 59.56
C MET A 1 61.41 27.44 59.42
N LYS A 2 60.92 28.33 58.50
CA LYS A 2 59.50 28.53 58.21
C LYS A 2 59.18 27.75 56.88
N SER A 3 58.34 26.74 56.96
CA SER A 3 57.95 25.91 55.90
C SER A 3 56.98 26.65 54.96
N ASN A 4 57.31 26.71 53.68
CA ASN A 4 56.49 27.28 52.59
C ASN A 4 55.38 26.29 52.18
N GLN A 5 54.21 26.33 52.82
CA GLN A 5 53.04 25.50 52.51
C GLN A 5 51.91 26.27 51.84
N LYS A 6 52.15 27.39 51.14
CA LYS A 6 51.06 28.24 50.63
C LYS A 6 50.68 28.14 49.17
N ASN A 7 51.28 27.23 48.34
CA ASN A 7 51.03 27.25 46.87
C ASN A 7 50.49 25.94 46.28
N LEU A 8 50.09 24.96 47.09
CA LEU A 8 49.57 23.69 46.55
C LEU A 8 48.03 23.64 46.41
N LEU A 9 47.29 24.48 47.13
CA LEU A 9 45.81 24.45 47.09
C LEU A 9 45.19 24.93 45.75
N PRO A 10 45.71 25.98 45.08
CA PRO A 10 45.08 26.38 43.80
C PRO A 10 45.35 25.44 42.65
N LEU A 11 46.44 24.65 42.70
CA LEU A 11 46.78 23.72 41.63
C LEU A 11 45.87 22.48 41.62
N PHE A 12 45.45 22.01 42.78
CA PHE A 12 44.51 20.90 42.93
C PHE A 12 43.07 21.29 42.53
N ALA A 13 42.66 22.49 42.79
CA ALA A 13 41.34 23.01 42.40
C ALA A 13 41.21 23.13 40.88
N LEU A 14 42.28 23.54 40.17
CA LEU A 14 42.29 23.67 38.73
C LEU A 14 42.24 22.31 38.01
N LEU A 15 42.92 21.29 38.55
CA LEU A 15 42.89 19.92 38.01
C LEU A 15 41.54 19.25 38.22
N PHE A 16 40.83 19.53 39.32
CA PHE A 16 39.49 18.99 39.57
C PHE A 16 38.43 19.60 38.64
N PHE A 17 38.53 20.89 38.31
CA PHE A 17 37.63 21.53 37.34
C PHE A 17 37.85 21.05 35.90
N ALA A 18 39.09 20.77 35.51
CA ALA A 18 39.42 20.23 34.20
C ALA A 18 38.90 18.78 34.03
N ALA A 19 38.89 17.98 35.10
CA ALA A 19 38.35 16.60 35.06
C ALA A 19 36.81 16.57 34.98
N LEU A 20 36.10 17.56 35.60
CA LEU A 20 34.63 17.64 35.45
C LEU A 20 34.18 18.11 34.05
N ALA A 21 34.97 18.94 33.38
CA ALA A 21 34.65 19.38 32.00
C ALA A 21 34.79 18.26 30.96
N ALA A 22 35.62 17.25 31.22
CA ALA A 22 35.79 16.10 30.32
C ALA A 22 34.66 15.07 30.41
N LEU A 23 33.82 15.10 31.46
CA LEU A 23 32.70 14.18 31.63
C LEU A 23 31.39 14.65 30.96
N THR A 24 31.34 15.88 30.46
CA THR A 24 30.16 16.41 29.76
C THR A 24 30.22 16.22 28.23
N SER A 25 31.26 15.58 27.69
CA SER A 25 31.46 15.40 26.24
C SER A 25 30.90 14.08 25.68
N CYS A 26 30.18 13.27 26.44
CA CYS A 26 29.34 12.24 25.92
C CYS A 26 27.90 12.76 25.78
N ARG A 27 27.69 13.81 24.98
CA ARG A 27 26.41 13.90 24.26
C ARG A 27 26.41 12.72 23.31
N LYS A 28 25.74 11.62 23.68
CA LYS A 28 25.11 10.76 22.70
C LYS A 28 24.28 11.72 21.85
N ASP A 29 24.70 11.93 20.62
CA ASP A 29 23.77 12.48 19.63
C ASP A 29 22.50 11.64 19.79
N PRO A 30 21.32 12.25 19.96
CA PRO A 30 20.12 11.48 19.91
C PRO A 30 20.22 10.74 18.56
N HIS A 31 20.37 9.43 18.58
CA HIS A 31 20.14 8.63 17.39
C HIS A 31 18.77 9.10 16.94
N GLU A 32 18.75 9.87 15.86
CA GLU A 32 17.53 10.21 15.16
C GLU A 32 16.90 8.84 14.87
N VAL A 33 15.84 8.53 15.61
CA VAL A 33 15.11 7.27 15.40
C VAL A 33 14.51 7.43 14.03
N ILE A 34 15.19 6.87 13.02
CA ILE A 34 14.66 6.85 11.64
C ILE A 34 13.36 6.11 11.75
N GLU A 35 12.26 6.82 11.60
CA GLU A 35 10.94 6.21 11.58
C GLU A 35 10.89 5.21 10.42
N LEU A 36 10.52 3.95 10.70
CA LEU A 36 10.48 2.88 9.70
C LEU A 36 9.57 3.26 8.53
N LEU A 37 8.44 3.90 8.81
CA LEU A 37 7.45 4.32 7.83
C LEU A 37 6.74 5.58 8.35
N SER A 38 6.80 6.68 7.62
CA SER A 38 6.02 7.90 7.88
C SER A 38 4.60 7.80 7.31
N ASN A 39 3.70 8.69 7.75
CA ASN A 39 2.35 8.75 7.21
C ASN A 39 2.35 9.09 5.70
N SER A 40 3.24 9.97 5.25
CA SER A 40 3.39 10.32 3.84
C SER A 40 3.84 9.12 3.00
N GLU A 41 4.85 8.38 3.45
CA GLU A 41 5.31 7.17 2.76
C GLU A 41 4.23 6.10 2.71
N ALA A 42 3.44 5.93 3.78
CA ALA A 42 2.31 5.02 3.79
C ALA A 42 1.24 5.41 2.77
N THR A 43 0.93 6.71 2.62
CA THR A 43 -0.04 7.15 1.60
C THR A 43 0.45 6.91 0.18
N GLU A 44 1.75 7.04 -0.09
CA GLU A 44 2.34 6.74 -1.40
C GLU A 44 2.37 5.24 -1.69
N ILE A 45 2.65 4.39 -0.70
CA ILE A 45 2.55 2.93 -0.83
C ILE A 45 1.11 2.52 -1.14
N ILE A 46 0.12 3.10 -0.46
CA ILE A 46 -1.30 2.84 -0.76
C ILE A 46 -1.65 3.34 -2.16
N GLU A 47 -1.16 4.49 -2.58
CA GLU A 47 -1.32 4.98 -3.95
C GLU A 47 -0.83 3.94 -4.97
N ASP A 48 0.39 3.42 -4.81
CA ASP A 48 0.95 2.42 -5.70
C ASP A 48 0.17 1.10 -5.65
N ALA A 49 -0.32 0.68 -4.48
CA ALA A 49 -1.17 -0.49 -4.31
C ALA A 49 -2.55 -0.36 -4.99
N VAL A 50 -3.04 0.84 -5.19
CA VAL A 50 -4.33 1.14 -5.83
C VAL A 50 -4.18 1.42 -7.33
N ALA A 51 -3.12 2.12 -7.74
CA ALA A 51 -3.01 2.70 -9.07
C ALA A 51 -2.81 1.65 -10.17
N SER A 52 -3.49 1.83 -11.31
CA SER A 52 -3.32 0.95 -12.47
C SER A 52 -1.95 1.09 -13.14
N ARG A 53 -1.26 2.23 -12.93
CA ARG A 53 0.08 2.47 -13.47
C ARG A 53 1.17 1.58 -12.85
N THR A 54 0.91 1.00 -11.70
CA THR A 54 1.75 0.05 -10.96
C THR A 54 1.19 -1.38 -10.97
N ALA A 55 0.16 -1.64 -11.78
CA ALA A 55 -0.66 -2.85 -11.78
C ALA A 55 -1.37 -3.12 -10.44
N GLY A 56 -1.54 -2.10 -9.59
CA GLY A 56 -2.28 -2.18 -8.33
C GLY A 56 -3.75 -2.53 -8.52
N PHE A 57 -4.50 -2.58 -7.43
CA PHE A 57 -5.89 -3.04 -7.31
C PHE A 57 -6.81 -2.68 -8.49
N THR A 58 -6.73 -1.44 -9.01
CA THR A 58 -7.63 -1.00 -10.08
C THR A 58 -7.41 -1.72 -11.41
N ALA A 59 -6.19 -2.19 -11.69
CA ALA A 59 -5.90 -2.90 -12.94
C ALA A 59 -6.56 -4.28 -13.01
N PRO A 60 -6.36 -5.21 -12.06
CA PRO A 60 -7.05 -6.50 -12.07
C PRO A 60 -8.56 -6.38 -11.83
N THR A 61 -9.05 -5.34 -11.13
CA THR A 61 -10.49 -5.11 -10.94
C THR A 61 -11.21 -4.79 -12.26
N VAL A 62 -10.59 -4.05 -13.18
CA VAL A 62 -11.11 -3.79 -14.52
C VAL A 62 -11.23 -5.09 -15.31
N ASP A 63 -10.22 -5.95 -15.25
CA ASP A 63 -10.25 -7.25 -15.93
C ASP A 63 -11.31 -8.18 -15.31
N ALA A 64 -11.44 -8.19 -13.98
CA ALA A 64 -12.48 -8.93 -13.26
C ALA A 64 -13.88 -8.49 -13.72
N ALA A 65 -14.13 -7.19 -13.86
CA ALA A 65 -15.40 -6.68 -14.35
C ALA A 65 -15.70 -7.13 -15.80
N ALA A 66 -14.69 -7.13 -16.67
CA ALA A 66 -14.83 -7.62 -18.05
C ALA A 66 -15.11 -9.14 -18.10
N LEU A 67 -14.51 -9.93 -17.21
CA LEU A 67 -14.82 -11.35 -17.05
C LEU A 67 -16.26 -11.54 -16.57
N VAL A 68 -16.69 -10.82 -15.56
CA VAL A 68 -18.08 -10.86 -15.05
C VAL A 68 -19.06 -10.56 -16.18
N GLU A 69 -18.85 -9.52 -16.98
CA GLU A 69 -19.73 -9.17 -18.11
C GLU A 69 -19.76 -10.30 -19.16
N THR A 70 -18.59 -10.88 -19.46
CA THR A 70 -18.47 -11.95 -20.47
C THR A 70 -19.23 -13.23 -20.05
N TYR A 71 -19.20 -13.56 -18.77
CA TYR A 71 -19.72 -14.81 -18.23
C TYR A 71 -21.02 -14.67 -17.43
N LEU A 72 -21.72 -13.54 -17.53
CA LEU A 72 -22.98 -13.28 -16.82
C LEU A 72 -24.00 -14.42 -16.91
N ASN A 73 -24.09 -15.10 -18.08
CA ASN A 73 -25.05 -16.15 -18.33
C ASN A 73 -24.56 -17.56 -17.93
N SER A 74 -23.35 -17.66 -17.35
CA SER A 74 -22.75 -18.94 -16.96
C SER A 74 -23.09 -19.30 -15.50
N CYS A 75 -24.36 -19.22 -15.13
CA CYS A 75 -24.86 -19.46 -13.77
C CYS A 75 -24.32 -20.75 -13.16
N GLY A 76 -23.68 -20.68 -12.00
CA GLY A 76 -23.21 -21.83 -11.24
C GLY A 76 -22.04 -22.60 -11.88
N THR A 77 -21.50 -22.10 -12.98
CA THR A 77 -20.34 -22.71 -13.65
C THR A 77 -19.10 -21.91 -13.29
N PRO A 78 -18.15 -22.48 -12.52
CA PRO A 78 -16.89 -21.83 -12.24
C PRO A 78 -16.02 -21.72 -13.50
N GLY A 79 -15.23 -20.65 -13.59
CA GLY A 79 -14.24 -20.47 -14.64
C GLY A 79 -12.93 -19.96 -14.05
N ASP A 80 -11.86 -20.09 -14.81
CA ASP A 80 -10.55 -19.56 -14.47
C ASP A 80 -9.81 -19.06 -15.70
N THR A 81 -8.86 -18.15 -15.49
CA THR A 81 -7.97 -17.63 -16.54
C THR A 81 -6.68 -17.08 -15.95
N SER A 82 -5.70 -16.83 -16.80
CA SER A 82 -4.48 -16.12 -16.43
C SER A 82 -4.27 -14.94 -17.37
N ILE A 83 -3.87 -13.80 -16.81
CA ILE A 83 -3.67 -12.54 -17.51
C ILE A 83 -2.27 -12.00 -17.18
N ASN A 84 -1.49 -11.74 -18.23
CA ASN A 84 -0.19 -11.08 -18.08
C ASN A 84 -0.33 -9.59 -18.36
N LYS A 85 0.24 -8.77 -17.50
CA LYS A 85 0.27 -7.32 -17.64
C LYS A 85 1.70 -6.81 -17.53
N THR A 86 2.17 -6.18 -18.59
CA THR A 86 3.51 -5.63 -18.66
C THR A 86 3.47 -4.18 -19.13
N LYS A 87 4.25 -3.33 -18.48
CA LYS A 87 4.50 -1.95 -18.89
C LYS A 87 5.98 -1.66 -18.72
N SER A 88 6.68 -1.43 -19.80
CA SER A 88 8.14 -1.31 -19.84
C SER A 88 8.66 0.13 -19.98
N SER A 89 7.76 1.14 -20.00
CA SER A 89 8.13 2.55 -20.18
C SER A 89 7.15 3.50 -19.50
N GLY A 90 7.61 4.70 -19.17
CA GLY A 90 6.83 5.76 -18.53
C GLY A 90 7.28 6.02 -17.10
N VAL A 91 6.43 6.69 -16.33
CA VAL A 91 6.71 7.10 -14.94
C VAL A 91 6.78 5.89 -14.01
N ALA A 92 5.99 4.86 -14.30
CA ALA A 92 6.05 3.59 -13.58
C ALA A 92 6.11 2.43 -14.57
N THR A 93 6.80 1.36 -14.19
CA THR A 93 6.93 0.13 -14.96
C THR A 93 6.48 -1.06 -14.12
N TYR A 94 5.99 -2.12 -14.76
CA TYR A 94 5.61 -3.34 -14.06
C TYR A 94 5.59 -4.56 -14.99
N ASP A 95 5.71 -5.74 -14.39
CA ASP A 95 5.53 -7.04 -15.05
C ASP A 95 4.81 -7.98 -14.07
N TYR A 96 3.52 -8.23 -14.32
CA TYR A 96 2.65 -9.03 -13.44
C TYR A 96 1.96 -10.15 -14.20
N THR A 97 1.78 -11.26 -13.49
CA THR A 97 0.88 -12.35 -13.89
C THR A 97 -0.23 -12.47 -12.85
N PHE A 98 -1.49 -12.38 -13.29
CA PHE A 98 -2.67 -12.61 -12.46
C PHE A 98 -3.40 -13.87 -12.90
N GLY A 99 -3.65 -14.81 -11.97
CA GLY A 99 -4.68 -15.83 -12.08
C GLY A 99 -5.98 -15.25 -11.56
N MET A 100 -7.08 -15.51 -12.26
CA MET A 100 -8.43 -15.12 -11.84
C MET A 100 -9.35 -16.32 -11.94
N ASP A 101 -10.15 -16.56 -10.92
CA ASP A 101 -11.26 -17.50 -10.94
C ASP A 101 -12.56 -16.77 -10.65
N TRP A 102 -13.68 -17.27 -11.19
CA TRP A 102 -14.98 -16.63 -10.99
C TRP A 102 -16.11 -17.62 -10.88
N LEU A 103 -17.18 -17.17 -10.22
CA LEU A 103 -18.44 -17.88 -10.11
C LEU A 103 -19.61 -16.89 -10.13
N VAL A 104 -20.50 -17.04 -11.11
CA VAL A 104 -21.76 -16.27 -11.18
C VAL A 104 -22.86 -17.03 -10.46
N THR A 105 -23.47 -16.41 -9.46
CA THR A 105 -24.63 -16.92 -8.72
C THR A 105 -25.90 -16.32 -9.28
N CYS A 106 -26.86 -17.18 -9.60
CA CYS A 106 -28.15 -16.79 -10.18
C CYS A 106 -29.32 -17.16 -9.26
N SER A 107 -30.44 -16.48 -9.48
CA SER A 107 -31.72 -16.87 -8.87
C SER A 107 -32.23 -18.21 -9.44
N ASN A 108 -33.27 -18.75 -8.84
CA ASN A 108 -33.96 -19.97 -9.35
C ASN A 108 -34.55 -19.79 -10.76
N LEU A 109 -34.66 -18.55 -11.24
CA LEU A 109 -35.15 -18.24 -12.60
C LEU A 109 -33.99 -18.02 -13.58
N GLY A 110 -32.73 -18.30 -13.17
CA GLY A 110 -31.56 -18.12 -14.02
C GLY A 110 -31.12 -16.66 -14.18
N VAL A 111 -31.59 -15.74 -13.31
CA VAL A 111 -31.20 -14.35 -13.39
C VAL A 111 -29.94 -14.13 -12.54
N PRO A 112 -28.82 -13.60 -13.09
CA PRO A 112 -27.61 -13.29 -12.35
C PRO A 112 -27.87 -12.33 -11.20
N GLN A 113 -27.34 -12.66 -10.00
CA GLN A 113 -27.49 -11.87 -8.78
C GLN A 113 -26.17 -11.33 -8.26
N SER A 114 -25.14 -12.16 -8.25
CA SER A 114 -23.79 -11.79 -7.85
C SER A 114 -22.74 -12.57 -8.63
N ALA A 115 -21.55 -12.03 -8.74
CA ALA A 115 -20.39 -12.75 -9.23
C ALA A 115 -19.24 -12.56 -8.21
N ASN A 116 -18.63 -13.66 -7.81
CA ASN A 116 -17.42 -13.65 -7.02
C ASN A 116 -16.23 -13.87 -7.94
N VAL A 117 -15.17 -13.08 -7.76
CA VAL A 117 -13.92 -13.18 -8.52
C VAL A 117 -12.77 -13.25 -7.52
N GLY A 118 -12.09 -14.40 -7.51
CA GLY A 118 -10.80 -14.58 -6.85
C GLY A 118 -9.68 -14.04 -7.75
N ILE A 119 -8.69 -13.40 -7.15
CA ILE A 119 -7.51 -12.87 -7.84
C ILE A 119 -6.28 -13.37 -7.09
N ALA A 120 -5.33 -13.97 -7.79
CA ALA A 120 -4.01 -14.30 -7.23
C ALA A 120 -2.94 -13.92 -8.25
N GLY A 121 -1.93 -13.19 -7.83
CA GLY A 121 -0.91 -12.69 -8.76
C GLY A 121 0.45 -12.51 -8.11
N ASN A 122 1.43 -12.31 -8.96
CA ASN A 122 2.77 -11.91 -8.54
C ASN A 122 3.43 -11.12 -9.67
N GLY A 123 4.37 -10.27 -9.29
CA GLY A 123 5.13 -9.47 -10.25
C GLY A 123 6.06 -8.49 -9.60
N ASP A 124 6.69 -7.71 -10.46
CA ASP A 124 7.61 -6.65 -10.10
C ASP A 124 7.06 -5.30 -10.54
N PHE A 125 7.33 -4.27 -9.78
CA PHE A 125 7.02 -2.91 -10.19
C PHE A 125 8.14 -1.93 -9.83
N ALA A 126 8.16 -0.79 -10.55
CA ALA A 126 8.94 0.38 -10.20
C ALA A 126 8.09 1.62 -10.40
N SER A 127 7.94 2.43 -9.35
CA SER A 127 7.34 3.75 -9.34
C SER A 127 8.41 4.82 -9.07
N PRO A 128 8.11 6.12 -9.08
CA PRO A 128 9.09 7.16 -8.77
C PRO A 128 9.73 7.03 -7.38
N HIS A 129 9.02 6.44 -6.43
CA HIS A 129 9.42 6.39 -5.03
C HIS A 129 9.72 4.98 -4.52
N TRP A 130 9.12 3.95 -5.14
CA TRP A 130 9.20 2.57 -4.68
C TRP A 130 9.51 1.61 -5.82
N THR A 131 10.28 0.60 -5.51
CA THR A 131 10.46 -0.59 -6.34
C THR A 131 10.21 -1.82 -5.50
N GLY A 132 9.61 -2.85 -6.07
CA GLY A 132 9.33 -4.06 -5.32
C GLY A 132 8.96 -5.26 -6.17
N THR A 133 9.02 -6.40 -5.51
CA THR A 133 8.44 -7.67 -5.96
C THR A 133 7.31 -8.00 -5.01
N GLU A 134 6.13 -8.26 -5.54
CA GLU A 134 4.92 -8.45 -4.75
C GLU A 134 4.14 -9.70 -5.19
N ALA A 135 3.47 -10.30 -4.21
CA ALA A 135 2.38 -11.25 -4.42
C ALA A 135 1.06 -10.57 -4.03
N THR A 136 -0.01 -10.87 -4.76
CA THR A 136 -1.33 -10.31 -4.53
C THR A 136 -2.37 -11.40 -4.36
N ILE A 137 -3.35 -11.17 -3.48
CA ILE A 137 -4.54 -12.00 -3.32
C ILE A 137 -5.74 -11.05 -3.19
N GLY A 138 -6.84 -11.37 -3.87
CA GLY A 138 -8.06 -10.58 -3.80
C GLY A 138 -9.30 -11.44 -3.93
N ASP A 139 -10.36 -11.04 -3.24
CA ASP A 139 -11.70 -11.61 -3.32
C ASP A 139 -12.69 -10.47 -3.54
N LEU A 140 -13.29 -10.42 -4.73
CA LEU A 140 -14.22 -9.36 -5.13
C LEU A 140 -15.61 -9.94 -5.39
N THR A 141 -16.61 -9.31 -4.80
CA THR A 141 -18.03 -9.61 -5.07
C THR A 141 -18.65 -8.48 -5.86
N PHE A 142 -19.11 -8.80 -7.06
CA PHE A 142 -19.84 -7.91 -7.94
C PHE A 142 -21.34 -8.13 -7.76
N THR A 143 -22.10 -7.05 -7.57
CA THR A 143 -23.56 -7.01 -7.61
C THR A 143 -24.02 -5.94 -8.59
N GLY A 144 -25.34 -5.75 -8.73
CA GLY A 144 -25.84 -4.86 -9.77
C GLY A 144 -25.72 -5.47 -11.16
N LEU A 145 -25.83 -6.80 -11.29
CA LEU A 145 -25.59 -7.51 -12.55
C LEU A 145 -26.74 -7.35 -13.58
N SER A 146 -27.89 -6.82 -13.15
CA SER A 146 -29.04 -6.59 -14.05
C SER A 146 -28.64 -5.68 -15.22
N PRO A 147 -29.08 -6.00 -16.48
CA PRO A 147 -28.85 -5.12 -17.62
C PRO A 147 -29.45 -3.72 -17.51
N GLN A 148 -30.42 -3.54 -16.61
CA GLN A 148 -31.05 -2.24 -16.35
C GLN A 148 -30.21 -1.34 -15.44
N GLU A 149 -29.23 -1.90 -14.70
CA GLU A 149 -28.33 -1.15 -13.86
C GLU A 149 -27.12 -0.68 -14.66
N ALA A 150 -26.80 0.61 -14.58
CA ALA A 150 -25.69 1.21 -15.32
C ALA A 150 -24.32 0.93 -14.70
N ALA A 151 -24.29 0.47 -13.45
CA ALA A 151 -23.06 0.25 -12.71
C ALA A 151 -23.09 -1.07 -11.93
N TYR A 152 -21.91 -1.63 -11.71
CA TYR A 152 -21.65 -2.65 -10.70
C TYR A 152 -21.44 -2.00 -9.34
N THR A 153 -21.84 -2.70 -8.28
CA THR A 153 -21.34 -2.45 -6.93
C THR A 153 -20.34 -3.54 -6.56
N VAL A 154 -19.12 -3.15 -6.20
CA VAL A 154 -18.03 -4.09 -5.87
C VAL A 154 -17.67 -3.95 -4.41
N ASN A 155 -17.60 -5.06 -3.70
CA ASN A 155 -17.13 -5.19 -2.33
C ASN A 155 -16.08 -6.29 -2.26
N GLY A 156 -15.20 -6.24 -1.28
CA GLY A 156 -14.23 -7.31 -1.06
C GLY A 156 -12.91 -6.83 -0.50
N SER A 157 -11.91 -7.69 -0.55
CA SER A 157 -10.56 -7.43 -0.09
C SER A 157 -9.54 -7.55 -1.21
N TYR A 158 -8.40 -6.89 -1.03
CA TYR A 158 -7.25 -7.00 -1.91
C TYR A 158 -5.97 -6.77 -1.11
N ASP A 159 -5.16 -7.80 -1.04
CA ASP A 159 -3.93 -7.82 -0.26
C ASP A 159 -2.71 -7.89 -1.18
N LEU A 160 -1.69 -7.10 -0.87
CA LEU A 160 -0.37 -7.16 -1.49
C LEU A 160 0.66 -7.47 -0.40
N ALA A 161 1.63 -8.32 -0.71
CA ALA A 161 2.72 -8.63 0.18
C ALA A 161 4.03 -8.76 -0.61
N GLY A 162 5.06 -8.05 -0.20
CA GLY A 162 6.33 -8.09 -0.90
C GLY A 162 7.46 -7.36 -0.20
N ASN A 163 8.59 -7.26 -0.89
CA ASN A 163 9.73 -6.48 -0.43
C ASN A 163 9.78 -5.17 -1.21
N LEU A 164 9.75 -4.05 -0.49
CA LEU A 164 9.83 -2.70 -1.06
C LEU A 164 11.18 -2.07 -0.78
N THR A 165 11.72 -1.39 -1.77
CA THR A 165 12.88 -0.51 -1.64
C THR A 165 12.47 0.91 -2.03
N GLY A 166 12.65 1.85 -1.09
CA GLY A 166 12.27 3.26 -1.28
C GLY A 166 13.42 4.12 -1.80
N SER A 167 13.06 5.24 -2.44
CA SER A 167 13.99 6.28 -2.90
C SER A 167 13.68 7.66 -2.31
N LEU A 168 12.79 7.76 -1.31
CA LEU A 168 12.29 9.01 -0.75
C LEU A 168 13.24 9.69 0.24
N ARG A 169 14.23 8.98 0.77
CA ARG A 169 15.20 9.47 1.76
C ARG A 169 16.61 9.38 1.18
N ASN A 170 17.55 10.10 1.79
CA ASN A 170 18.99 9.98 1.46
C ASN A 170 19.56 8.57 1.69
N VAL A 171 18.78 7.68 2.26
CA VAL A 171 19.01 6.24 2.41
C VAL A 171 17.92 5.50 1.67
N SER A 172 18.26 4.40 1.02
CA SER A 172 17.27 3.55 0.34
C SER A 172 16.75 2.49 1.32
N PRO A 173 15.68 2.77 2.08
CA PRO A 173 15.13 1.79 3.01
C PRO A 173 14.60 0.59 2.23
N SER A 174 14.91 -0.61 2.69
CA SER A 174 14.34 -1.85 2.19
C SER A 174 13.67 -2.58 3.35
N PHE A 175 12.42 -3.01 3.16
CA PHE A 175 11.62 -3.69 4.16
C PHE A 175 10.56 -4.58 3.50
N ASP A 176 10.13 -5.60 4.22
CA ASP A 176 8.94 -6.35 3.85
C ASP A 176 7.71 -5.48 4.12
N CYS A 177 6.81 -5.43 3.16
CA CYS A 177 5.60 -4.62 3.23
C CYS A 177 4.38 -5.48 2.92
N THR A 178 3.30 -5.23 3.67
CA THR A 178 1.97 -5.71 3.31
C THR A 178 1.02 -4.53 3.22
N VAL A 179 0.15 -4.53 2.22
CA VAL A 179 -0.96 -3.59 2.09
C VAL A 179 -2.24 -4.40 2.02
N ALA A 180 -3.14 -4.21 2.98
CA ALA A 180 -4.47 -4.81 2.99
C ALA A 180 -5.51 -3.73 2.69
N LEU A 181 -6.31 -3.93 1.65
CA LEU A 181 -7.43 -3.08 1.25
C LEU A 181 -8.75 -3.80 1.52
N GLU A 182 -9.62 -3.18 2.31
CA GLU A 182 -11.01 -3.62 2.50
C GLU A 182 -11.93 -2.62 1.78
N LEU A 183 -12.60 -3.09 0.75
CA LEU A 183 -13.33 -2.27 -0.21
C LEU A 183 -14.84 -2.34 0.04
N THR A 184 -15.48 -1.19 0.08
CA THR A 184 -16.89 -1.08 0.41
C THR A 184 -17.63 -0.21 -0.59
N ASN A 185 -18.67 -0.79 -1.21
CA ASN A 185 -19.58 -0.11 -2.11
C ASN A 185 -18.85 0.66 -3.23
N LEU A 186 -17.80 0.06 -3.82
CA LEU A 186 -17.22 0.64 -5.03
C LEU A 186 -18.26 0.62 -6.14
N THR A 187 -18.47 1.76 -6.76
CA THR A 187 -19.35 1.88 -7.92
C THR A 187 -18.51 1.89 -9.18
N MET A 188 -18.77 0.97 -10.09
CA MET A 188 -18.05 0.84 -11.35
C MET A 188 -19.02 0.90 -12.54
N ASP A 189 -18.81 1.87 -13.43
CA ASP A 189 -19.61 2.03 -14.65
C ASP A 189 -19.43 0.83 -15.60
N LYS A 190 -20.50 0.20 -16.03
CA LYS A 190 -20.48 -1.02 -16.86
C LYS A 190 -19.95 -0.78 -18.26
N SER A 191 -20.15 0.41 -18.81
CA SER A 191 -19.77 0.70 -20.19
C SER A 191 -18.27 0.98 -20.34
N THR A 192 -17.64 1.46 -19.29
CA THR A 192 -16.24 1.92 -19.30
C THR A 192 -15.33 1.14 -18.34
N TYR A 193 -15.91 0.36 -17.43
CA TYR A 193 -15.25 -0.30 -16.29
C TYR A 193 -14.47 0.68 -15.40
N LYS A 194 -14.91 1.94 -15.36
CA LYS A 194 -14.29 2.96 -14.50
C LYS A 194 -14.93 2.98 -13.14
N ILE A 195 -14.11 3.04 -12.10
CA ILE A 195 -14.57 3.27 -10.73
C ILE A 195 -15.04 4.73 -10.63
N THR A 196 -16.29 4.93 -10.26
CA THR A 196 -16.95 6.24 -10.19
C THR A 196 -17.20 6.71 -8.76
N GLY A 197 -16.99 5.85 -7.77
CA GLY A 197 -17.16 6.19 -6.37
C GLY A 197 -16.97 4.99 -5.44
N GLY A 198 -17.23 5.21 -4.15
CA GLY A 198 -17.04 4.21 -3.11
C GLY A 198 -15.76 4.41 -2.33
N GLY A 199 -15.39 3.46 -1.49
CA GLY A 199 -14.20 3.61 -0.68
C GLY A 199 -13.86 2.35 0.09
N GLY A 200 -13.11 2.52 1.18
CA GLY A 200 -12.69 1.41 2.01
C GLY A 200 -11.68 1.83 3.07
N THR A 201 -11.01 0.83 3.62
CA THR A 201 -9.87 1.02 4.52
C THR A 201 -8.61 0.43 3.90
N ALA A 202 -7.47 0.98 4.29
CA ALA A 202 -6.16 0.48 3.91
C ALA A 202 -5.30 0.31 5.16
N THR A 203 -4.61 -0.81 5.28
CA THR A 203 -3.64 -1.08 6.33
C THR A 203 -2.30 -1.36 5.68
N VAL A 204 -1.28 -0.56 6.03
CA VAL A 204 0.09 -0.78 5.59
C VAL A 204 0.91 -1.27 6.77
N THR A 205 1.59 -2.39 6.61
CA THR A 205 2.53 -2.92 7.61
C THR A 205 3.91 -3.09 6.97
N ALA A 206 4.90 -2.39 7.52
CA ALA A 206 6.30 -2.52 7.12
C ALA A 206 7.10 -3.23 8.21
N SER A 207 7.99 -4.14 7.82
CA SER A 207 8.82 -4.92 8.72
C SER A 207 10.27 -4.98 8.21
N THR A 208 11.22 -4.71 9.09
CA THR A 208 12.66 -4.80 8.77
C THR A 208 13.21 -6.19 9.09
N ALA A 209 14.34 -6.54 8.50
CA ALA A 209 15.05 -7.79 8.75
C ALA A 209 15.44 -8.01 10.24
N ASN A 210 15.57 -6.95 11.02
CA ASN A 210 15.84 -7.03 12.47
C ASN A 210 14.57 -7.13 13.34
N GLY A 211 13.39 -7.32 12.72
CA GLY A 211 12.12 -7.55 13.39
C GLY A 211 11.38 -6.29 13.88
N GLN A 212 11.81 -5.09 13.52
CA GLN A 212 11.03 -3.89 13.77
C GLN A 212 9.83 -3.86 12.83
N THR A 213 8.65 -3.55 13.36
CA THR A 213 7.40 -3.50 12.60
C THR A 213 6.67 -2.18 12.87
N LYS A 214 6.10 -1.60 11.83
CA LYS A 214 5.23 -0.42 11.89
C LYS A 214 3.96 -0.70 11.10
N THR A 215 2.81 -0.51 11.72
CA THR A 215 1.50 -0.60 11.06
C THR A 215 0.81 0.75 11.08
N LEU A 216 0.29 1.17 9.93
CA LEU A 216 -0.47 2.39 9.74
C LEU A 216 -1.80 2.05 9.07
N ASN A 217 -2.88 2.64 9.59
CA ASN A 217 -4.23 2.46 9.05
C ASN A 217 -4.70 3.74 8.41
N GLY A 218 -5.43 3.62 7.32
CA GLY A 218 -6.01 4.74 6.59
C GLY A 218 -7.39 4.44 6.05
N THR A 219 -8.02 5.48 5.54
CA THR A 219 -9.26 5.40 4.77
C THR A 219 -8.95 5.72 3.31
N LEU A 220 -9.67 5.08 2.40
CA LEU A 220 -9.58 5.27 0.95
C LEU A 220 -10.95 5.69 0.42
N VAL A 221 -10.99 6.75 -0.38
CA VAL A 221 -12.21 7.25 -1.04
C VAL A 221 -11.93 7.43 -2.52
N PHE A 222 -12.71 6.78 -3.36
CA PHE A 222 -12.68 6.99 -4.81
C PHE A 222 -13.59 8.17 -5.17
N ASN A 223 -12.99 9.24 -5.69
CA ASN A 223 -13.69 10.49 -5.98
C ASN A 223 -14.38 10.49 -7.36
N GLY A 224 -14.20 9.42 -8.15
CA GLY A 224 -14.52 9.39 -9.58
C GLY A 224 -13.44 10.10 -10.41
N ASN A 225 -13.68 10.19 -11.74
CA ASN A 225 -12.77 10.82 -12.71
C ASN A 225 -11.30 10.34 -12.63
N GLY A 226 -11.08 9.09 -12.20
CA GLY A 226 -9.76 8.49 -12.08
C GLY A 226 -8.95 8.95 -10.88
N SER A 227 -9.56 9.64 -9.90
CA SER A 227 -8.87 10.09 -8.68
C SER A 227 -9.37 9.39 -7.42
N ALA A 228 -8.48 9.23 -6.45
CA ALA A 228 -8.78 8.75 -5.12
C ALA A 228 -8.06 9.58 -4.06
N THR A 229 -8.61 9.59 -2.86
CA THR A 229 -8.01 10.22 -1.68
C THR A 229 -7.77 9.17 -0.62
N VAL A 230 -6.55 9.10 -0.11
CA VAL A 230 -6.18 8.28 1.05
C VAL A 230 -5.84 9.19 2.22
N THR A 231 -6.28 8.80 3.43
CA THR A 231 -5.99 9.54 4.67
C THR A 231 -5.39 8.59 5.70
N VAL A 232 -4.16 8.82 6.13
CA VAL A 232 -3.45 8.05 7.15
C VAL A 232 -3.12 8.97 8.33
N ASN A 233 -3.67 8.70 9.52
CA ASN A 233 -3.46 9.53 10.72
C ASN A 233 -3.68 11.04 10.49
N GLY A 234 -4.66 11.41 9.66
CA GLY A 234 -4.96 12.81 9.33
C GLY A 234 -4.05 13.42 8.24
N HIS A 235 -3.09 12.67 7.72
CA HIS A 235 -2.35 13.04 6.52
C HIS A 235 -3.16 12.60 5.30
N GLU A 236 -3.63 13.57 4.53
CA GLU A 236 -4.45 13.36 3.33
C GLU A 236 -3.58 13.48 2.07
N HIS A 237 -3.76 12.52 1.16
CA HIS A 237 -3.11 12.50 -0.14
C HIS A 237 -4.12 12.15 -1.23
N THR A 238 -4.26 13.01 -2.23
CA THR A 238 -5.12 12.79 -3.39
C THR A 238 -4.27 12.52 -4.62
N PHE A 239 -4.58 11.45 -5.34
CA PHE A 239 -3.80 10.99 -6.48
C PHE A 239 -4.69 10.57 -7.65
N GLN A 240 -4.08 10.48 -8.84
CA GLN A 240 -4.70 9.89 -10.04
C GLN A 240 -4.28 8.43 -10.14
N TRP A 241 -5.25 7.51 -10.16
CA TRP A 241 -4.98 6.08 -10.23
C TRP A 241 -5.02 5.50 -11.66
N GLN A 242 -5.39 6.32 -12.68
CA GLN A 242 -5.41 5.96 -14.11
C GLN A 242 -4.12 6.38 -14.81
#